data_199fdca68f4869b3e998f5b2d24dcd01
#
_entry.id   199fdca68f4869b3e998f5b2d24dcd01
#
_cell.length_a   1.000
_cell.length_b   1.000
_cell.length_c   1.000
_cell.angle_alpha   90.00
_cell.angle_beta   90.00
_cell.angle_gamma   90.00
#
_symmetry.space_group_name_H-M   'P 1'
#
loop_
_entity.id
_entity.type
_entity.pdbx_description
1 polymer ?
#
loop_
_entity_poly.entity_id
_entity_poly.type
_entity_poly.pdbx_seq_one_letter_code
_entity_poly.pdbx_strand_id
1 'polypeptide(L)'
;MQVLPIFLIILAVVIAGYIFTSKNRFYFLTAIILFLALLIFSTINFLIFFGVAALFINRIHDMKLGNLFLLLGALVILSGLFLYEGLKKFNKFHQISEITLTLIEYCIQWSLIYVTVYQSIFNNIAKIHTITKMIKTVRILNPDLLVVIVLPSFISIWIAVVLLKKYQHDL
;
A
#
# COMPACT_ATOMS: atom_id res chain seq x y z
N MET A 1 14.17 27.30 -1.85
CA MET A 1 12.92 26.69 -1.40
C MET A 1 12.93 25.14 -1.37
N GLN A 2 14.06 24.45 -1.57
CA GLN A 2 14.14 22.96 -1.57
C GLN A 2 14.50 22.35 -0.20
N VAL A 3 14.84 23.18 0.80
CA VAL A 3 15.28 22.68 2.14
C VAL A 3 14.11 22.26 3.02
N LEU A 4 12.95 22.90 2.87
CA LEU A 4 11.75 22.66 3.69
C LEU A 4 11.23 21.20 3.56
N PRO A 5 11.05 20.62 2.35
CA PRO A 5 10.60 19.23 2.24
C PRO A 5 11.62 18.23 2.79
N ILE A 6 12.91 18.48 2.64
CA ILE A 6 13.96 17.61 3.19
C ILE A 6 13.92 17.62 4.73
N PHE A 7 13.77 18.82 5.31
CA PHE A 7 13.64 18.98 6.76
C PHE A 7 12.40 18.27 7.31
N LEU A 8 11.26 18.37 6.62
CA LEU A 8 10.01 17.70 7.00
C LEU A 8 10.16 16.16 6.93
N ILE A 9 10.87 15.64 5.93
CA ILE A 9 11.13 14.19 5.81
C ILE A 9 12.03 13.72 6.97
N ILE A 10 13.10 14.45 7.27
CA ILE A 10 14.01 14.11 8.40
C ILE A 10 13.23 14.15 9.72
N LEU A 11 12.43 15.19 9.94
CA LEU A 11 11.60 15.32 11.13
C LEU A 11 10.61 14.16 11.26
N ALA A 12 9.96 13.77 10.16
CA ALA A 12 9.04 12.64 10.14
C ALA A 12 9.74 11.32 10.48
N VAL A 13 10.96 11.09 9.95
CA VAL A 13 11.76 9.89 10.25
C VAL A 13 12.18 9.86 11.73
N VAL A 14 12.59 11.00 12.30
CA VAL A 14 12.97 11.10 13.72
C VAL A 14 11.76 10.85 14.62
N ILE A 15 10.60 11.44 14.30
CA ILE A 15 9.35 11.23 15.04
C ILE A 15 8.94 9.75 14.95
N ALA A 16 9.00 9.16 13.75
CA ALA A 16 8.71 7.74 13.55
C ALA A 16 9.64 6.87 14.40
N GLY A 17 10.94 7.12 14.39
CA GLY A 17 11.92 6.41 15.21
C GLY A 17 11.60 6.51 16.71
N TYR A 18 11.26 7.70 17.19
CA TYR A 18 10.88 7.91 18.60
C TYR A 18 9.62 7.13 18.99
N ILE A 19 8.61 7.10 18.12
CA ILE A 19 7.35 6.38 18.34
C ILE A 19 7.58 4.87 18.40
N PHE A 20 8.43 4.32 17.53
CA PHE A 20 8.77 2.90 17.54
C PHE A 20 9.58 2.49 18.77
N THR A 21 10.36 3.41 19.35
CA THR A 21 11.17 3.14 20.55
C THR A 21 10.35 3.27 21.84
N SER A 22 9.26 4.03 21.81
CA SER A 22 8.39 4.28 22.97
C SER A 22 7.44 3.09 23.19
N LYS A 23 7.79 2.20 24.12
CA LYS A 23 6.93 1.06 24.53
C LYS A 23 5.54 1.54 24.96
N ASN A 24 4.51 1.07 24.26
CA ASN A 24 3.11 0.94 24.68
C ASN A 24 2.17 2.17 24.71
N ARG A 25 2.51 3.36 24.23
CA ARG A 25 1.55 4.48 24.29
C ARG A 25 0.85 4.86 22.98
N PHE A 26 1.35 4.42 21.82
CA PHE A 26 0.87 4.94 20.53
C PHE A 26 0.62 3.86 19.48
N TYR A 27 -0.09 2.79 19.83
CA TYR A 27 -0.40 1.70 18.88
C TYR A 27 -1.00 2.21 17.56
N PHE A 28 -1.89 3.18 17.62
CA PHE A 28 -2.55 3.73 16.44
C PHE A 28 -1.55 4.46 15.53
N LEU A 29 -0.69 5.29 16.11
CA LEU A 29 0.31 6.03 15.34
C LEU A 29 1.38 5.09 14.76
N THR A 30 1.80 4.10 15.53
CA THR A 30 2.68 3.02 15.08
C THR A 30 2.06 2.25 13.92
N ALA A 31 0.78 1.92 14.00
CA ALA A 31 0.05 1.23 12.94
C ALA A 31 -0.01 2.06 11.65
N ILE A 32 -0.30 3.37 11.75
CA ILE A 32 -0.32 4.26 10.58
C ILE A 32 1.05 4.34 9.92
N ILE A 33 2.11 4.56 10.70
CA ILE A 33 3.48 4.69 10.16
C ILE A 33 3.90 3.37 9.50
N LEU A 34 3.66 2.24 10.17
CA LEU A 34 3.98 0.94 9.63
C LEU A 34 3.17 0.63 8.38
N PHE A 35 1.88 0.98 8.36
CA PHE A 35 1.02 0.84 7.18
C PHE A 35 1.52 1.66 6.00
N LEU A 36 1.90 2.93 6.20
CA LEU A 36 2.45 3.77 5.15
C LEU A 36 3.79 3.23 4.62
N ALA A 37 4.67 2.77 5.51
CA ALA A 37 5.91 2.11 5.12
C ALA A 37 5.63 0.86 4.28
N LEU A 38 4.73 -0.01 4.73
CA LEU A 38 4.33 -1.21 4.00
C LEU A 38 3.71 -0.88 2.64
N LEU A 39 2.93 0.21 2.55
CA LEU A 39 2.31 0.66 1.30
C LEU A 39 3.40 1.02 0.27
N ILE A 40 4.41 1.79 0.68
CA ILE A 40 5.52 2.17 -0.19
C ILE A 40 6.29 0.92 -0.64
N PHE A 41 6.68 0.06 0.30
CA PHE A 41 7.40 -1.17 -0.01
C PHE A 41 6.59 -2.11 -0.90
N SER A 42 5.31 -2.28 -0.63
CA SER A 42 4.41 -3.12 -1.42
C SER A 42 4.28 -2.62 -2.85
N THR A 43 4.11 -1.29 -3.01
CA THR A 43 4.00 -0.68 -4.34
C THR A 43 5.27 -0.86 -5.15
N ILE A 44 6.44 -0.60 -4.56
CA ILE A 44 7.74 -0.78 -5.21
C ILE A 44 7.93 -2.25 -5.59
N ASN A 45 7.68 -3.16 -4.66
CA ASN A 45 7.84 -4.59 -4.87
C ASN A 45 6.92 -5.12 -5.99
N PHE A 46 5.65 -4.71 -5.97
CA PHE A 46 4.69 -5.05 -7.01
C PHE A 46 5.13 -4.52 -8.39
N LEU A 47 5.59 -3.26 -8.46
CA LEU A 47 6.09 -2.67 -9.70
C LEU A 47 7.32 -3.41 -10.24
N ILE A 48 8.23 -3.84 -9.38
CA ILE A 48 9.40 -4.64 -9.78
C ILE A 48 8.94 -5.97 -10.37
N PHE A 49 8.07 -6.71 -9.68
CA PHE A 49 7.56 -7.99 -10.18
C PHE A 49 6.76 -7.82 -11.46
N PHE A 50 5.94 -6.77 -11.55
CA PHE A 50 5.21 -6.45 -12.77
C PHE A 50 6.15 -6.11 -13.93
N GLY A 51 7.20 -5.32 -13.69
CA GLY A 51 8.22 -5.00 -14.69
C GLY A 51 8.94 -6.25 -15.21
N VAL A 52 9.33 -7.15 -14.30
CA VAL A 52 9.94 -8.43 -14.68
C VAL A 52 8.95 -9.27 -15.49
N ALA A 53 7.70 -9.39 -15.06
CA ALA A 53 6.67 -10.13 -15.79
C ALA A 53 6.41 -9.54 -17.18
N ALA A 54 6.38 -8.21 -17.30
CA ALA A 54 6.18 -7.52 -18.58
C ALA A 54 7.27 -7.85 -19.61
N LEU A 55 8.53 -8.05 -19.17
CA LEU A 55 9.62 -8.47 -20.05
C LEU A 55 9.39 -9.87 -20.62
N PHE A 56 8.74 -10.77 -19.87
CA PHE A 56 8.37 -12.10 -20.35
C PHE A 56 7.12 -12.05 -21.23
N ILE A 57 6.13 -11.24 -20.88
CA ILE A 57 4.86 -11.10 -21.63
C ILE A 57 5.10 -10.53 -23.02
N ASN A 58 6.01 -9.57 -23.20
CA ASN A 58 6.33 -8.99 -24.49
C ASN A 58 6.83 -10.03 -25.53
N ARG A 59 7.17 -11.22 -25.10
CA ARG A 59 7.54 -12.34 -25.99
C ARG A 59 6.36 -13.24 -26.40
N ILE A 60 5.18 -13.06 -25.77
CA ILE A 60 3.98 -13.87 -26.00
C ILE A 60 2.97 -13.00 -26.73
N HIS A 61 2.80 -13.24 -28.04
CA HIS A 61 2.04 -12.35 -28.94
C HIS A 61 0.54 -12.22 -28.64
N ASP A 62 -0.10 -13.18 -27.95
CA ASP A 62 -1.55 -13.16 -27.70
C ASP A 62 -1.91 -13.60 -26.29
N MET A 63 -1.86 -12.66 -25.33
CA MET A 63 -2.31 -12.94 -23.98
C MET A 63 -3.81 -12.67 -23.83
N LYS A 64 -4.59 -13.70 -23.56
CA LYS A 64 -6.01 -13.57 -23.22
C LYS A 64 -6.16 -12.81 -21.90
N LEU A 65 -7.20 -11.98 -21.79
CA LEU A 65 -7.48 -11.13 -20.62
C LEU A 65 -7.53 -11.93 -19.30
N GLY A 66 -8.07 -13.18 -19.35
CA GLY A 66 -8.09 -14.08 -18.20
C GLY A 66 -6.70 -14.48 -17.70
N ASN A 67 -5.77 -14.74 -18.62
CA ASN A 67 -4.39 -15.08 -18.26
C ASN A 67 -3.65 -13.90 -17.64
N LEU A 68 -3.92 -12.68 -18.12
CA LEU A 68 -3.39 -11.46 -17.53
C LEU A 68 -3.88 -11.28 -16.08
N PHE A 69 -5.17 -11.52 -15.85
CA PHE A 69 -5.76 -11.42 -14.52
C PHE A 69 -5.16 -12.45 -13.54
N LEU A 70 -5.00 -13.70 -13.98
CA LEU A 70 -4.34 -14.74 -13.18
C LEU A 70 -2.89 -14.39 -12.86
N LEU A 71 -2.16 -13.87 -13.85
CA LEU A 71 -0.79 -13.42 -13.64
C LEU A 71 -0.70 -12.29 -12.62
N LEU A 72 -1.54 -11.26 -12.74
CA LEU A 72 -1.59 -10.16 -11.77
C LEU A 72 -1.91 -10.68 -10.36
N GLY A 73 -2.86 -11.61 -10.23
CA GLY A 73 -3.17 -12.25 -8.95
C GLY A 73 -1.97 -12.99 -8.36
N ALA A 74 -1.25 -13.75 -9.18
CA ALA A 74 -0.02 -14.44 -8.75
C ALA A 74 1.07 -13.47 -8.28
N LEU A 75 1.27 -12.35 -9.00
CA LEU A 75 2.23 -11.32 -8.63
C LEU A 75 1.87 -10.65 -7.30
N VAL A 76 0.59 -10.42 -7.03
CA VAL A 76 0.09 -9.88 -5.76
C VAL A 76 0.39 -10.82 -4.61
N ILE A 77 0.13 -12.12 -4.79
CA ILE A 77 0.43 -13.14 -3.79
C ILE A 77 1.95 -13.21 -3.52
N LEU A 78 2.77 -13.25 -4.55
CA LEU A 78 4.23 -13.25 -4.42
C LEU A 78 4.73 -12.00 -3.69
N SER A 79 4.21 -10.84 -4.03
CA SER A 79 4.50 -9.57 -3.34
C SER A 79 4.12 -9.66 -1.86
N GLY A 80 2.95 -10.22 -1.54
CA GLY A 80 2.49 -10.42 -0.16
C GLY A 80 3.39 -11.35 0.65
N LEU A 81 3.82 -12.47 0.05
CA LEU A 81 4.76 -13.40 0.70
C LEU A 81 6.12 -12.76 0.95
N PHE A 82 6.62 -11.97 0.00
CA PHE A 82 7.89 -11.25 0.17
C PHE A 82 7.80 -10.21 1.29
N LEU A 83 6.69 -9.47 1.36
CA LEU A 83 6.41 -8.55 2.46
C LEU A 83 6.30 -9.26 3.81
N TYR A 84 5.67 -10.44 3.84
CA TYR A 84 5.58 -11.25 5.06
C TYR A 84 6.95 -11.62 5.61
N GLU A 85 7.87 -12.08 4.76
CA GLU A 85 9.23 -12.39 5.19
C GLU A 85 9.97 -11.15 5.72
N GLY A 86 9.77 -9.98 5.10
CA GLY A 86 10.29 -8.71 5.60
C GLY A 86 9.71 -8.34 6.97
N LEU A 87 8.38 -8.41 7.11
CA LEU A 87 7.68 -8.16 8.37
C LEU A 87 8.08 -9.14 9.48
N LYS A 88 8.24 -10.41 9.15
CA LYS A 88 8.68 -11.43 10.09
C LYS A 88 10.08 -11.14 10.64
N LYS A 89 11.01 -10.71 9.78
CA LYS A 89 12.34 -10.26 10.21
C LYS A 89 12.24 -9.02 11.08
N PHE A 90 11.44 -8.03 10.68
CA PHE A 90 11.23 -6.80 11.44
C PHE A 90 10.62 -7.09 12.82
N ASN A 91 9.64 -8.02 12.89
CA ASN A 91 9.00 -8.42 14.14
C ASN A 91 9.98 -9.05 15.15
N LYS A 92 11.04 -9.73 14.69
CA LYS A 92 12.09 -10.25 15.58
C LYS A 92 12.85 -9.14 16.31
N PHE A 93 12.97 -7.95 15.69
CA PHE A 93 13.70 -6.83 16.28
C PHE A 93 12.78 -5.91 17.10
N HIS A 94 11.52 -5.71 16.66
CA HIS A 94 10.64 -4.67 17.20
C HIS A 94 9.34 -5.19 17.82
N GLN A 95 9.12 -6.51 17.90
CA GLN A 95 7.93 -7.15 18.48
C GLN A 95 6.62 -6.36 18.19
N ILE A 96 6.11 -6.48 16.97
CA ILE A 96 4.87 -5.82 16.55
C ILE A 96 3.71 -6.43 17.35
N SER A 97 2.95 -5.61 18.06
CA SER A 97 1.79 -6.11 18.81
C SER A 97 0.66 -6.54 17.87
N GLU A 98 -0.12 -7.53 18.29
CA GLU A 98 -1.31 -7.98 17.56
C GLU A 98 -2.32 -6.83 17.34
N ILE A 99 -2.44 -5.93 18.33
CA ILE A 99 -3.28 -4.73 18.23
C ILE A 99 -2.83 -3.86 17.06
N THR A 100 -1.51 -3.66 16.89
CA THR A 100 -0.96 -2.88 15.76
C THR A 100 -1.30 -3.53 14.41
N LEU A 101 -1.18 -4.85 14.30
CA LEU A 101 -1.53 -5.59 13.08
C LEU A 101 -3.03 -5.48 12.77
N THR A 102 -3.88 -5.59 13.78
CA THR A 102 -5.33 -5.42 13.64
C THR A 102 -5.69 -3.99 13.20
N LEU A 103 -5.01 -2.97 13.76
CA LEU A 103 -5.20 -1.59 13.32
C LEU A 103 -4.77 -1.37 11.87
N ILE A 104 -3.71 -2.05 11.39
CA ILE A 104 -3.31 -2.01 9.97
C ILE A 104 -4.41 -2.63 9.10
N GLU A 105 -5.02 -3.74 9.49
CA GLU A 105 -6.16 -4.32 8.78
C GLU A 105 -7.31 -3.32 8.65
N TYR A 106 -7.65 -2.61 9.73
CA TYR A 106 -8.64 -1.53 9.68
C TYR A 106 -8.21 -0.38 8.76
N CYS A 107 -6.95 0.04 8.81
CA CYS A 107 -6.43 1.06 7.88
C CYS A 107 -6.61 0.66 6.42
N ILE A 108 -6.35 -0.61 6.08
CA ILE A 108 -6.57 -1.14 4.72
C ILE A 108 -8.06 -1.05 4.35
N GLN A 109 -8.95 -1.54 5.23
CA GLN A 109 -10.40 -1.52 4.98
C GLN A 109 -10.92 -0.10 4.78
N TRP A 110 -10.57 0.84 5.68
CA TRP A 110 -10.95 2.24 5.57
C TRP A 110 -10.41 2.89 4.30
N SER A 111 -9.17 2.61 3.94
CA SER A 111 -8.56 3.14 2.73
C SER A 111 -9.26 2.62 1.46
N LEU A 112 -9.63 1.35 1.42
CA LEU A 112 -10.37 0.77 0.30
C LEU A 112 -11.77 1.39 0.17
N ILE A 113 -12.49 1.54 1.28
CA ILE A 113 -13.80 2.21 1.29
C ILE A 113 -13.66 3.65 0.81
N TYR A 114 -12.66 4.39 1.34
CA TYR A 114 -12.43 5.78 0.97
C TYR A 114 -12.12 5.91 -0.53
N VAL A 115 -11.24 5.09 -1.08
CA VAL A 115 -10.89 5.11 -2.51
C VAL A 115 -12.12 4.82 -3.37
N THR A 116 -12.95 3.84 -3.00
CA THR A 116 -14.16 3.47 -3.74
C THR A 116 -15.18 4.61 -3.71
N VAL A 117 -15.43 5.21 -2.54
CA VAL A 117 -16.35 6.34 -2.38
C VAL A 117 -15.83 7.56 -3.13
N TYR A 118 -14.52 7.88 -2.99
CA TYR A 118 -13.89 8.99 -3.68
C TYR A 118 -14.01 8.86 -5.20
N GLN A 119 -13.75 7.67 -5.75
CA GLN A 119 -13.88 7.40 -7.18
C GLN A 119 -15.32 7.61 -7.66
N SER A 120 -16.31 7.13 -6.89
CA SER A 120 -17.73 7.31 -7.20
C SER A 120 -18.13 8.80 -7.19
N ILE A 121 -17.73 9.54 -6.14
CA ILE A 121 -18.00 10.97 -6.01
C ILE A 121 -17.30 11.75 -7.14
N PHE A 122 -16.03 11.46 -7.42
CA PHE A 122 -15.26 12.16 -8.44
C PHE A 122 -15.85 11.96 -9.83
N ASN A 123 -16.28 10.74 -10.17
CA ASN A 123 -16.96 10.44 -11.43
C ASN A 123 -18.29 11.19 -11.58
N ASN A 124 -19.00 11.42 -10.48
CA ASN A 124 -20.25 12.18 -10.49
C ASN A 124 -19.99 13.70 -10.58
N ILE A 125 -18.98 14.22 -9.87
CA ILE A 125 -18.61 15.65 -9.91
C ILE A 125 -18.00 16.01 -11.27
N ALA A 126 -17.23 15.13 -11.90
CA ALA A 126 -16.62 15.37 -13.21
C ALA A 126 -17.67 15.56 -14.32
N LYS A 127 -18.92 15.11 -14.12
CA LYS A 127 -20.06 15.37 -15.02
C LYS A 127 -20.62 16.79 -14.88
N ILE A 128 -20.29 17.52 -13.82
CA ILE A 128 -20.75 18.89 -13.57
C ILE A 128 -19.77 19.85 -14.24
N HIS A 129 -20.16 20.39 -15.40
CA HIS A 129 -19.33 21.21 -16.31
C HIS A 129 -18.66 22.43 -15.65
N THR A 130 -19.25 22.99 -14.59
CA THR A 130 -18.76 24.18 -13.88
C THR A 130 -17.54 23.89 -13.01
N ILE A 131 -17.44 22.69 -12.45
CA ILE A 131 -16.36 22.27 -11.56
C ILE A 131 -15.16 21.74 -12.36
N THR A 132 -15.40 21.24 -13.57
CA THR A 132 -14.34 20.71 -14.46
C THR A 132 -13.30 21.79 -14.83
N LYS A 133 -13.70 23.06 -14.89
CA LYS A 133 -12.76 24.17 -15.14
C LYS A 133 -11.81 24.43 -13.96
N MET A 134 -12.27 24.27 -12.73
CA MET A 134 -11.43 24.44 -11.52
C MET A 134 -10.50 23.24 -11.29
N ILE A 135 -10.92 22.04 -11.64
CA ILE A 135 -10.18 20.79 -11.38
C ILE A 135 -9.12 20.50 -12.47
N LYS A 136 -9.07 21.23 -13.57
CA LYS A 136 -8.04 21.07 -14.62
C LYS A 136 -6.61 21.10 -14.10
N THR A 137 -6.37 21.72 -12.96
CA THR A 137 -5.04 21.80 -12.33
C THR A 137 -4.68 20.54 -11.52
N VAL A 138 -5.62 19.66 -11.19
CA VAL A 138 -5.41 18.44 -10.36
C VAL A 138 -5.37 17.15 -11.22
N ARG A 139 -5.24 17.25 -12.53
CA ARG A 139 -5.14 16.10 -13.45
C ARG A 139 -3.85 15.26 -13.33
N ILE A 140 -3.05 15.49 -12.30
CA ILE A 140 -1.76 14.76 -12.11
C ILE A 140 -1.98 13.30 -11.66
N LEU A 141 -3.12 12.98 -11.07
CA LEU A 141 -3.45 11.62 -10.64
C LEU A 141 -4.76 11.18 -11.32
N ASN A 142 -4.63 10.33 -12.34
CA ASN A 142 -5.77 9.63 -12.90
C ASN A 142 -6.31 8.67 -11.81
N PRO A 143 -7.58 8.82 -11.35
CA PRO A 143 -8.15 7.95 -10.32
C PRO A 143 -8.06 6.45 -10.66
N ASP A 144 -8.21 6.12 -11.93
CA ASP A 144 -8.15 4.73 -12.40
C ASP A 144 -6.73 4.15 -12.26
N LEU A 145 -5.71 4.95 -12.54
CA LEU A 145 -4.31 4.56 -12.40
C LEU A 145 -3.94 4.38 -10.92
N LEU A 146 -4.46 5.23 -10.05
CA LEU A 146 -4.26 5.12 -8.61
C LEU A 146 -4.85 3.82 -8.07
N VAL A 147 -6.06 3.44 -8.50
CA VAL A 147 -6.69 2.17 -8.12
C VAL A 147 -5.89 0.97 -8.62
N VAL A 148 -5.44 1.00 -9.88
CA VAL A 148 -4.67 -0.11 -10.49
C VAL A 148 -3.33 -0.35 -9.77
N ILE A 149 -2.69 0.68 -9.25
CA ILE A 149 -1.41 0.55 -8.52
C ILE A 149 -1.62 0.24 -7.04
N VAL A 150 -2.57 0.93 -6.40
CA VAL A 150 -2.73 0.87 -4.93
C VAL A 150 -3.48 -0.38 -4.49
N LEU A 151 -4.47 -0.84 -5.26
CA LEU A 151 -5.26 -2.02 -4.90
C LEU A 151 -4.42 -3.31 -4.76
N PRO A 152 -3.52 -3.65 -5.70
CA PRO A 152 -2.61 -4.78 -5.52
C PRO A 152 -1.74 -4.65 -4.27
N SER A 153 -1.28 -3.43 -3.96
CA SER A 153 -0.47 -3.15 -2.78
C SER A 153 -1.23 -3.40 -1.48
N PHE A 154 -2.49 -2.99 -1.39
CA PHE A 154 -3.34 -3.27 -0.23
C PHE A 154 -3.54 -4.77 0.00
N ILE A 155 -3.83 -5.52 -1.07
CA ILE A 155 -4.01 -6.98 -0.97
C ILE A 155 -2.71 -7.64 -0.51
N SER A 156 -1.56 -7.24 -1.05
CA SER A 156 -0.26 -7.76 -0.65
C SER A 156 0.05 -7.49 0.83
N ILE A 157 -0.26 -6.28 1.33
CA ILE A 157 -0.08 -5.93 2.74
C ILE A 157 -1.02 -6.78 3.60
N TRP A 158 -2.27 -6.93 3.19
CA TRP A 158 -3.24 -7.73 3.94
C TRP A 158 -2.78 -9.18 4.08
N ILE A 159 -2.32 -9.80 2.99
CA ILE A 159 -1.74 -11.15 3.02
C ILE A 159 -0.58 -11.22 4.03
N ALA A 160 0.35 -10.27 3.98
CA ALA A 160 1.52 -10.24 4.85
C ALA A 160 1.14 -10.11 6.33
N VAL A 161 0.17 -9.24 6.64
CA VAL A 161 -0.32 -9.00 8.01
C VAL A 161 -1.03 -10.23 8.57
N VAL A 162 -1.94 -10.84 7.78
CA VAL A 162 -2.67 -12.06 8.19
C VAL A 162 -1.70 -13.22 8.45
N LEU A 163 -0.71 -13.40 7.58
CA LEU A 163 0.30 -14.45 7.77
C LEU A 163 1.16 -14.20 9.01
N LEU A 164 1.51 -12.94 9.30
CA LEU A 164 2.27 -12.61 10.50
C LEU A 164 1.44 -12.85 11.77
N LYS A 165 0.15 -12.48 11.79
CA LYS A 165 -0.75 -12.77 12.91
C LYS A 165 -0.84 -14.27 13.16
N LYS A 166 -1.05 -15.06 12.10
CA LYS A 166 -1.04 -16.52 12.22
C LYS A 166 0.27 -17.04 12.81
N TYR A 167 1.41 -16.57 12.30
CA TYR A 167 2.73 -16.94 12.82
C TYR A 167 2.91 -16.60 14.31
N GLN A 168 2.36 -15.47 14.76
CA GLN A 168 2.41 -15.08 16.18
C GLN A 168 1.51 -15.95 17.07
N HIS A 169 0.41 -16.48 16.55
CA HIS A 169 -0.47 -17.40 17.28
C HIS A 169 0.08 -18.82 17.36
N ASP A 170 0.90 -19.23 16.39
CA ASP A 170 1.47 -20.59 16.33
C ASP A 170 2.78 -20.71 17.15
N LEU A 171 3.28 -19.59 17.76
CA LEU A 171 4.43 -19.52 18.67
C LEU A 171 3.99 -19.51 20.13
#